data_fdd390fd06e0deecb76a07bec97efbe4
#
_entry.id   fdd390fd06e0deecb76a07bec97efbe4
#
_cell.length_a   1.000
_cell.length_b   1.000
_cell.length_c   1.000
_cell.angle_alpha   90.00
_cell.angle_beta   90.00
_cell.angle_gamma   90.00
#
_symmetry.space_group_name_H-M   'P 1'
#
loop_
_entity.id
_entity.type
_entity.pdbx_description
1 polymer ?
#
loop_
_entity_poly.entity_id
_entity_poly.type
_entity_poly.pdbx_seq_one_letter_code
_entity_poly.pdbx_strand_id
1 'polypeptide(L)'
;MAEAQNIPAGSTTAGSIAVAAESTVATRMSAPPSFDVADFPVPHGREEEWRFTPLDRLRGLHDGTAVATGDGVKVVVEAPAGVTVETVGRDDARLGRAGAPVDRVAAQAYSSFRQASVVTVAKEAVLTEPVRIAVHGQGGVAYGHQVVELGAFAEAVVVIDHTGDAVLAANVEYILGDGAKLTVVSVQDWDEDAVHVGQHNALVGRDASFKSVVVTFGGDLVRLHPRVAYAGPGGEAELFGLYFTDRNQHQEHRLLVDHNTPHCKSNVAYKGALQGDGAHAVWIGDVLIQAAAEGTDTYEMNRNLVLTDGARVDSVPNLEIETGEIVGAGHASATGRFDDEQLFYLQSRGIPAEEARRLVVRGFFAELVQQIGLPDVEARLLDKIEAELEASV
;
A
#
# COMPACT_ATOMS: atom_id res chain seq x y z
N MET A 1 -74.33 1.33 -17.60
CA MET A 1 -74.23 2.14 -16.38
C MET A 1 -73.65 1.23 -15.30
N ALA A 2 -72.38 1.40 -14.98
CA ALA A 2 -71.72 0.74 -13.89
C ALA A 2 -70.89 1.83 -13.18
N GLU A 3 -71.22 2.02 -11.90
CA GLU A 3 -70.65 3.06 -11.02
C GLU A 3 -69.15 2.79 -10.72
N ALA A 4 -68.37 3.83 -10.84
CA ALA A 4 -66.96 3.82 -10.42
C ALA A 4 -66.90 4.12 -8.92
N GLN A 5 -66.42 3.15 -8.13
CA GLN A 5 -66.09 3.34 -6.72
C GLN A 5 -64.79 4.12 -6.54
N ASN A 6 -64.88 5.19 -5.81
CA ASN A 6 -63.82 6.09 -5.41
C ASN A 6 -62.99 5.47 -4.26
N ILE A 7 -61.70 5.19 -4.45
CA ILE A 7 -60.79 4.72 -3.40
C ILE A 7 -60.00 5.93 -2.87
N PRO A 8 -59.97 6.22 -1.58
CA PRO A 8 -59.24 7.36 -1.01
C PRO A 8 -57.72 7.09 -1.07
N ALA A 9 -56.96 8.09 -1.54
CA ALA A 9 -55.51 8.08 -1.55
C ALA A 9 -54.96 8.09 -0.10
N GLY A 10 -54.33 7.00 0.28
CA GLY A 10 -53.54 6.92 1.49
C GLY A 10 -52.30 7.76 1.41
N SER A 11 -52.13 8.73 2.30
CA SER A 11 -50.96 9.53 2.53
C SER A 11 -49.84 8.64 3.07
N THR A 12 -48.90 8.25 2.21
CA THR A 12 -47.60 7.69 2.61
C THR A 12 -46.66 8.85 2.90
N THR A 13 -46.42 9.13 4.18
CA THR A 13 -45.29 9.92 4.65
C THR A 13 -44.02 9.18 4.28
N ALA A 14 -43.34 9.61 3.22
CA ALA A 14 -42.00 9.19 2.92
C ALA A 14 -41.06 9.72 4.02
N GLY A 15 -40.68 8.85 4.95
CA GLY A 15 -39.56 9.11 5.83
C GLY A 15 -38.30 9.25 4.98
N SER A 16 -37.74 10.44 4.92
CA SER A 16 -36.42 10.65 4.35
C SER A 16 -35.39 9.90 5.20
N ILE A 17 -34.93 8.76 4.72
CA ILE A 17 -33.72 8.16 5.23
C ILE A 17 -32.60 9.14 4.80
N ALA A 18 -32.06 9.88 5.76
CA ALA A 18 -30.82 10.62 5.53
C ALA A 18 -29.74 9.56 5.27
N VAL A 19 -29.43 9.32 4.00
CA VAL A 19 -28.22 8.62 3.61
C VAL A 19 -27.11 9.53 4.09
N ALA A 20 -26.30 9.08 5.05
CA ALA A 20 -25.06 9.76 5.42
C ALA A 20 -24.29 9.95 4.11
N ALA A 21 -23.93 11.20 3.80
CA ALA A 21 -23.14 11.48 2.61
C ALA A 21 -21.88 10.62 2.70
N GLU A 22 -21.68 9.74 1.70
CA GLU A 22 -20.47 8.96 1.60
C GLU A 22 -19.30 9.95 1.54
N SER A 23 -18.29 9.77 2.41
CA SER A 23 -17.11 10.60 2.45
C SER A 23 -16.31 10.35 1.18
N THR A 24 -16.27 11.32 0.26
CA THR A 24 -15.48 11.22 -0.97
C THR A 24 -13.99 11.28 -0.67
N VAL A 25 -13.14 10.86 -1.62
CA VAL A 25 -11.66 10.97 -1.50
C VAL A 25 -11.26 12.43 -1.28
N ALA A 26 -11.80 13.36 -2.08
CA ALA A 26 -11.55 14.79 -1.96
C ALA A 26 -11.97 15.34 -0.58
N THR A 27 -13.12 14.88 -0.03
CA THR A 27 -13.56 15.28 1.31
C THR A 27 -12.60 14.82 2.39
N ARG A 28 -12.08 13.60 2.30
CA ARG A 28 -11.08 13.08 3.24
C ARG A 28 -9.75 13.84 3.16
N MET A 29 -9.36 14.27 1.96
CA MET A 29 -8.14 15.06 1.74
C MET A 29 -8.30 16.55 2.06
N SER A 30 -9.52 17.05 2.25
CA SER A 30 -9.77 18.47 2.52
C SER A 30 -9.38 18.93 3.93
N ALA A 31 -9.11 17.99 4.85
CA ALA A 31 -8.59 18.33 6.16
C ALA A 31 -7.20 18.96 6.04
N PRO A 32 -6.91 20.04 6.79
CA PRO A 32 -5.58 20.63 6.76
C PRO A 32 -4.54 19.61 7.21
N PRO A 33 -3.37 19.56 6.54
CA PRO A 33 -2.31 18.64 6.93
C PRO A 33 -1.83 18.93 8.34
N SER A 34 -1.70 17.88 9.16
CA SER A 34 -1.19 18.02 10.54
C SER A 34 -0.15 16.95 10.84
N PHE A 35 0.79 17.30 11.72
CA PHE A 35 1.77 16.39 12.31
C PHE A 35 1.49 16.14 13.80
N ASP A 36 0.48 16.83 14.36
CA ASP A 36 0.11 16.68 15.76
C ASP A 36 -0.88 15.52 15.93
N VAL A 37 -0.53 14.56 16.78
CA VAL A 37 -1.40 13.42 17.12
C VAL A 37 -2.74 13.87 17.69
N ALA A 38 -2.78 15.03 18.36
CA ALA A 38 -4.02 15.54 18.96
C ALA A 38 -5.08 15.93 17.93
N ASP A 39 -4.68 16.21 16.68
CA ASP A 39 -5.62 16.53 15.59
C ASP A 39 -6.30 15.30 15.01
N PHE A 40 -5.84 14.10 15.37
CA PHE A 40 -6.39 12.83 14.91
C PHE A 40 -7.15 12.13 16.06
N PRO A 41 -8.47 11.95 15.95
CA PRO A 41 -9.23 11.22 16.96
C PRO A 41 -8.75 9.75 17.07
N VAL A 42 -8.94 9.17 18.25
CA VAL A 42 -8.72 7.73 18.43
C VAL A 42 -9.76 6.96 17.59
N PRO A 43 -9.35 6.09 16.68
CA PRO A 43 -10.29 5.36 15.86
C PRO A 43 -11.10 4.35 16.68
N HIS A 44 -12.34 4.13 16.27
CA HIS A 44 -13.27 3.18 16.91
C HIS A 44 -13.82 2.12 15.93
N GLY A 45 -13.26 2.06 14.69
CA GLY A 45 -13.57 1.04 13.68
C GLY A 45 -14.85 1.26 12.88
N ARG A 46 -15.49 2.44 12.99
CA ARG A 46 -16.65 2.83 12.17
C ARG A 46 -16.29 3.89 11.13
N GLU A 47 -15.13 4.46 11.24
CA GLU A 47 -14.58 5.40 10.28
C GLU A 47 -14.24 4.65 8.99
N GLU A 48 -14.39 5.30 7.84
CA GLU A 48 -14.09 4.73 6.53
C GLU A 48 -12.65 4.21 6.45
N GLU A 49 -11.72 4.92 7.08
CA GLU A 49 -10.31 4.57 7.11
C GLU A 49 -10.00 3.31 7.93
N TRP A 50 -10.86 2.94 8.86
CA TRP A 50 -10.60 1.88 9.85
C TRP A 50 -11.62 0.74 9.83
N ARG A 51 -12.65 0.81 8.98
CA ARG A 51 -13.78 -0.13 8.98
C ARG A 51 -13.40 -1.60 8.72
N PHE A 52 -12.27 -1.83 8.06
CA PHE A 52 -11.77 -3.18 7.77
C PHE A 52 -10.66 -3.61 8.73
N THR A 53 -10.02 -2.67 9.43
CA THR A 53 -8.87 -2.93 10.29
C THR A 53 -9.33 -3.45 11.65
N PRO A 54 -8.89 -4.63 12.09
CA PRO A 54 -9.16 -5.14 13.44
C PRO A 54 -8.33 -4.36 14.47
N LEU A 55 -8.93 -3.31 15.07
CA LEU A 55 -8.22 -2.37 15.95
C LEU A 55 -7.59 -3.02 17.18
N ASP A 56 -8.19 -4.07 17.71
CA ASP A 56 -7.68 -4.84 18.84
C ASP A 56 -6.33 -5.53 18.52
N ARG A 57 -6.07 -5.87 17.25
CA ARG A 57 -4.82 -6.46 16.79
C ARG A 57 -3.70 -5.43 16.58
N LEU A 58 -4.00 -4.13 16.59
CA LEU A 58 -2.98 -3.07 16.48
C LEU A 58 -2.12 -2.87 17.73
N ARG A 59 -2.37 -3.65 18.79
CA ARG A 59 -1.56 -3.69 20.03
C ARG A 59 -1.26 -2.31 20.63
N GLY A 60 -2.24 -1.41 20.57
CA GLY A 60 -2.13 -0.07 21.15
C GLY A 60 -1.50 1.00 20.26
N LEU A 61 -1.16 0.70 18.99
CA LEU A 61 -0.65 1.71 18.05
C LEU A 61 -1.70 2.77 17.73
N HIS A 62 -2.99 2.39 17.66
CA HIS A 62 -4.09 3.28 17.26
C HIS A 62 -4.57 4.23 18.36
N ASP A 63 -4.42 3.84 19.63
CA ASP A 63 -4.90 4.64 20.77
C ASP A 63 -3.75 5.31 21.56
N GLY A 64 -2.49 5.01 21.18
CA GLY A 64 -1.31 5.59 21.80
C GLY A 64 -0.87 4.87 23.08
N THR A 65 -1.44 3.71 23.42
CA THR A 65 -1.01 2.92 24.59
C THR A 65 0.25 2.09 24.30
N ALA A 66 0.62 1.91 23.02
CA ALA A 66 1.89 1.28 22.65
C ALA A 66 3.07 2.17 23.01
N VAL A 67 3.94 1.68 23.89
CA VAL A 67 5.12 2.41 24.35
C VAL A 67 6.39 1.81 23.73
N ALA A 68 7.20 2.65 23.08
CA ALA A 68 8.45 2.23 22.46
C ALA A 68 9.39 1.57 23.48
N THR A 69 9.88 0.38 23.17
CA THR A 69 10.76 -0.41 24.04
C THR A 69 12.26 -0.09 23.85
N GLY A 70 12.60 0.75 22.87
CA GLY A 70 13.97 1.18 22.59
C GLY A 70 14.69 0.35 21.53
N ASP A 71 14.63 -0.96 21.64
CA ASP A 71 15.35 -1.90 20.76
C ASP A 71 14.39 -2.76 19.90
N GLY A 72 13.17 -2.29 19.68
CA GLY A 72 12.13 -3.06 18.97
C GLY A 72 12.45 -3.34 17.50
N VAL A 73 13.27 -2.49 16.87
CA VAL A 73 13.68 -2.63 15.47
C VAL A 73 15.11 -2.15 15.27
N LYS A 74 15.89 -2.91 14.50
CA LYS A 74 17.23 -2.51 14.01
C LYS A 74 17.14 -2.17 12.52
N VAL A 75 17.61 -0.97 12.16
CA VAL A 75 17.71 -0.54 10.76
C VAL A 75 19.18 -0.53 10.33
N VAL A 76 19.49 -1.16 9.19
CA VAL A 76 20.81 -1.17 8.58
C VAL A 76 20.67 -0.70 7.14
N VAL A 77 21.47 0.28 6.75
CA VAL A 77 21.49 0.80 5.37
C VAL A 77 22.83 0.46 4.73
N GLU A 78 22.79 -0.29 3.64
CA GLU A 78 23.91 -0.58 2.76
C GLU A 78 23.73 0.22 1.47
N ALA A 79 24.68 1.10 1.18
CA ALA A 79 24.58 2.02 0.06
C ALA A 79 25.85 2.00 -0.80
N PRO A 80 25.73 2.03 -2.14
CA PRO A 80 26.85 2.13 -3.03
C PRO A 80 27.53 3.51 -2.97
N ALA A 81 28.68 3.65 -3.61
CA ALA A 81 29.38 4.92 -3.71
C ALA A 81 28.50 5.99 -4.39
N GLY A 82 28.56 7.22 -3.88
CA GLY A 82 27.76 8.34 -4.38
C GLY A 82 26.42 8.53 -3.66
N VAL A 83 26.10 7.69 -2.69
CA VAL A 83 24.93 7.83 -1.80
C VAL A 83 25.40 8.33 -0.44
N THR A 84 24.70 9.33 0.09
CA THR A 84 24.90 9.80 1.47
C THR A 84 23.83 9.18 2.37
N VAL A 85 24.26 8.59 3.48
CA VAL A 85 23.37 8.03 4.51
C VAL A 85 23.63 8.75 5.81
N GLU A 86 22.59 9.37 6.34
CA GLU A 86 22.66 10.14 7.58
C GLU A 86 21.58 9.65 8.56
N THR A 87 21.92 9.74 9.85
CA THR A 87 20.94 9.55 10.92
C THR A 87 20.66 10.91 11.54
N VAL A 88 19.39 11.32 11.52
CA VAL A 88 18.97 12.67 11.93
C VAL A 88 17.93 12.66 13.04
N GLY A 89 17.81 13.77 13.76
CA GLY A 89 16.75 13.98 14.74
C GLY A 89 15.45 14.46 14.11
N ARG A 90 14.38 14.53 14.91
CA ARG A 90 13.03 14.94 14.47
C ARG A 90 12.93 16.37 13.92
N ASP A 91 13.86 17.24 14.30
CA ASP A 91 13.85 18.65 13.88
C ASP A 91 14.55 18.88 12.52
N ASP A 92 15.00 17.81 11.84
CA ASP A 92 15.64 17.94 10.53
C ASP A 92 14.62 18.38 9.47
N ALA A 93 14.93 19.44 8.74
CA ALA A 93 14.05 20.08 7.78
C ALA A 93 13.72 19.20 6.54
N ARG A 94 14.41 18.07 6.37
CA ARG A 94 14.16 17.11 5.28
C ARG A 94 12.97 16.20 5.57
N LEU A 95 12.52 16.13 6.84
CA LEU A 95 11.41 15.27 7.26
C LEU A 95 10.06 15.94 7.03
N GLY A 96 9.05 15.17 6.65
CA GLY A 96 7.68 15.65 6.42
C GLY A 96 7.47 16.36 5.07
N ARG A 97 8.45 16.32 4.16
CA ARG A 97 8.37 17.03 2.86
C ARG A 97 7.54 16.30 1.82
N ALA A 98 7.44 14.99 1.89
CA ALA A 98 6.65 14.21 0.94
C ALA A 98 5.15 14.16 1.29
N GLY A 99 4.76 14.64 2.46
CA GLY A 99 3.37 14.73 2.89
C GLY A 99 3.19 14.51 4.39
N ALA A 100 2.11 15.04 4.93
CA ALA A 100 1.76 14.89 6.34
C ALA A 100 1.17 13.49 6.63
N PRO A 101 1.17 13.08 7.91
CA PRO A 101 0.40 11.95 8.39
C PRO A 101 -1.07 12.02 7.98
N VAL A 102 -1.68 10.89 7.68
CA VAL A 102 -3.10 10.82 7.26
C VAL A 102 -4.01 10.24 8.32
N ASP A 103 -3.43 9.60 9.31
CA ASP A 103 -4.16 9.02 10.42
C ASP A 103 -3.36 9.14 11.73
N ARG A 104 -4.02 8.75 12.81
CA ARG A 104 -3.44 8.83 14.14
C ARG A 104 -2.18 7.98 14.31
N VAL A 105 -2.10 6.79 13.68
CA VAL A 105 -0.93 5.91 13.81
C VAL A 105 0.27 6.52 13.11
N ALA A 106 0.09 7.06 11.91
CA ALA A 106 1.14 7.76 11.17
C ALA A 106 1.63 9.01 11.92
N ALA A 107 0.70 9.79 12.51
CA ALA A 107 1.05 10.96 13.33
C ALA A 107 1.79 10.55 14.62
N GLN A 108 1.35 9.45 15.26
CA GLN A 108 2.03 8.89 16.43
C GLN A 108 3.44 8.41 16.07
N ALA A 109 3.62 7.75 14.92
CA ALA A 109 4.94 7.35 14.43
C ALA A 109 5.83 8.58 14.23
N TYR A 110 5.31 9.62 13.55
CA TYR A 110 6.06 10.86 13.30
C TYR A 110 6.49 11.57 14.58
N SER A 111 5.64 11.58 15.61
CA SER A 111 5.95 12.23 16.90
C SER A 111 6.82 11.39 17.83
N SER A 112 6.93 10.06 17.61
CA SER A 112 7.55 9.14 18.57
C SER A 112 8.85 8.49 18.11
N PHE A 113 9.22 8.54 16.81
CA PHE A 113 10.50 8.01 16.39
C PHE A 113 11.65 8.79 17.05
N ARG A 114 12.76 8.10 17.32
CA ARG A 114 13.95 8.71 17.97
C ARG A 114 14.87 9.35 16.96
N GLN A 115 15.14 8.65 15.88
CA GLN A 115 16.03 9.05 14.81
C GLN A 115 15.45 8.57 13.47
N ALA A 116 15.66 9.36 12.44
CA ALA A 116 15.30 9.00 11.08
C ALA A 116 16.57 8.67 10.26
N SER A 117 16.44 7.75 9.31
CA SER A 117 17.46 7.51 8.31
C SER A 117 17.17 8.34 7.07
N VAL A 118 18.13 9.13 6.62
CA VAL A 118 18.04 9.92 5.39
C VAL A 118 19.06 9.39 4.39
N VAL A 119 18.56 8.88 3.27
CA VAL A 119 19.34 8.39 2.14
C VAL A 119 19.23 9.41 1.02
N THR A 120 20.36 9.98 0.61
CA THR A 120 20.39 11.00 -0.45
C THR A 120 21.23 10.53 -1.62
N VAL A 121 20.63 10.52 -2.80
CA VAL A 121 21.29 10.28 -4.09
C VAL A 121 21.52 11.63 -4.77
N ALA A 122 22.79 11.93 -5.10
CA ALA A 122 23.16 13.23 -5.65
C ALA A 122 22.51 13.46 -7.03
N LYS A 123 22.33 14.74 -7.38
CA LYS A 123 21.86 15.15 -8.71
C LYS A 123 22.68 14.46 -9.82
N GLU A 124 21.99 13.98 -10.86
CA GLU A 124 22.58 13.33 -12.05
C GLU A 124 23.35 12.01 -11.75
N ALA A 125 23.32 11.52 -10.51
CA ALA A 125 23.92 10.24 -10.18
C ALA A 125 23.05 9.08 -10.68
N VAL A 126 23.65 8.11 -11.36
CA VAL A 126 22.99 6.88 -11.80
C VAL A 126 23.63 5.72 -11.05
N LEU A 127 22.87 5.10 -10.17
CA LEU A 127 23.35 3.98 -9.37
C LEU A 127 23.24 2.68 -10.17
N THR A 128 24.30 1.88 -10.16
CA THR A 128 24.35 0.56 -10.81
C THR A 128 24.01 -0.58 -9.84
N GLU A 129 24.08 -0.31 -8.55
CA GLU A 129 23.74 -1.24 -7.49
C GLU A 129 22.63 -0.65 -6.61
N PRO A 130 21.71 -1.46 -6.09
CA PRO A 130 20.64 -0.96 -5.24
C PRO A 130 21.16 -0.48 -3.88
N VAL A 131 20.49 0.52 -3.33
CA VAL A 131 20.53 0.79 -1.89
C VAL A 131 19.69 -0.27 -1.18
N ARG A 132 20.24 -0.91 -0.15
CA ARG A 132 19.51 -1.92 0.65
C ARG A 132 19.29 -1.40 2.05
N ILE A 133 18.04 -1.44 2.50
CA ILE A 133 17.60 -1.04 3.83
C ILE A 133 17.01 -2.27 4.50
N ALA A 134 17.71 -2.84 5.47
CA ALA A 134 17.20 -3.93 6.28
C ALA A 134 16.56 -3.38 7.54
N VAL A 135 15.29 -3.72 7.76
CA VAL A 135 14.50 -3.39 8.96
C VAL A 135 14.22 -4.71 9.67
N HIS A 136 14.94 -4.98 10.75
CA HIS A 136 14.84 -6.23 11.47
C HIS A 136 14.17 -6.02 12.83
N GLY A 137 13.02 -6.65 13.02
CA GLY A 137 12.30 -6.70 14.28
C GLY A 137 13.04 -7.53 15.32
N GLN A 138 13.09 -7.04 16.54
CA GLN A 138 13.78 -7.68 17.68
C GLN A 138 12.83 -7.92 18.86
N GLY A 139 11.52 -7.89 18.59
CA GLY A 139 10.47 -7.90 19.60
C GLY A 139 10.21 -6.51 20.19
N GLY A 140 8.98 -6.29 20.64
CA GLY A 140 8.58 -5.04 21.28
C GLY A 140 8.07 -3.96 20.31
N VAL A 141 7.86 -2.76 20.85
CA VAL A 141 7.25 -1.63 20.13
C VAL A 141 8.30 -0.68 19.58
N ALA A 142 8.17 -0.31 18.31
CA ALA A 142 9.05 0.67 17.67
C ALA A 142 8.25 1.68 16.83
N TYR A 143 8.82 2.88 16.72
CA TYR A 143 8.38 3.95 15.82
C TYR A 143 9.53 4.30 14.89
N GLY A 144 9.28 4.31 13.58
CA GLY A 144 10.30 4.51 12.56
C GLY A 144 10.01 5.68 11.62
N HIS A 145 11.08 6.26 11.07
CA HIS A 145 10.99 7.26 10.01
C HIS A 145 12.18 7.13 9.05
N GLN A 146 11.91 7.11 7.75
CA GLN A 146 12.92 7.00 6.71
C GLN A 146 12.65 7.99 5.59
N VAL A 147 13.70 8.56 5.02
CA VAL A 147 13.62 9.44 3.85
C VAL A 147 14.59 8.94 2.78
N VAL A 148 14.12 8.81 1.56
CA VAL A 148 14.92 8.57 0.37
C VAL A 148 14.74 9.76 -0.57
N GLU A 149 15.80 10.53 -0.77
CA GLU A 149 15.77 11.72 -1.61
C GLU A 149 16.70 11.57 -2.80
N LEU A 150 16.15 11.76 -4.01
CA LEU A 150 16.89 11.79 -5.27
C LEU A 150 16.99 13.22 -5.79
N GLY A 151 18.20 13.68 -6.04
CA GLY A 151 18.43 14.94 -6.78
C GLY A 151 17.93 14.85 -8.21
N ALA A 152 17.78 16.01 -8.88
CA ALA A 152 17.28 16.04 -10.26
C ALA A 152 18.11 15.13 -11.20
N PHE A 153 17.41 14.38 -12.07
CA PHE A 153 17.99 13.43 -13.02
C PHE A 153 18.81 12.29 -12.40
N ALA A 154 18.66 12.05 -11.10
CA ALA A 154 19.27 10.87 -10.46
C ALA A 154 18.45 9.62 -10.75
N GLU A 155 19.12 8.47 -10.85
CA GLU A 155 18.49 7.17 -11.04
C GLU A 155 18.95 6.19 -9.95
N ALA A 156 18.00 5.56 -9.24
CA ALA A 156 18.32 4.62 -8.17
C ALA A 156 17.27 3.52 -8.03
N VAL A 157 17.72 2.39 -7.50
CA VAL A 157 16.86 1.33 -6.98
C VAL A 157 17.10 1.22 -5.48
N VAL A 158 16.02 1.11 -4.72
CA VAL A 158 16.04 0.93 -3.26
C VAL A 158 15.25 -0.33 -2.90
N VAL A 159 15.85 -1.21 -2.13
CA VAL A 159 15.22 -2.42 -1.60
C VAL A 159 15.08 -2.26 -0.10
N ILE A 160 13.87 -2.35 0.43
CA ILE A 160 13.58 -2.28 1.86
C ILE A 160 13.06 -3.65 2.28
N ASP A 161 13.83 -4.37 3.08
CA ASP A 161 13.48 -5.70 3.58
C ASP A 161 13.09 -5.61 5.05
N HIS A 162 11.87 -6.05 5.37
CA HIS A 162 11.36 -6.15 6.74
C HIS A 162 11.31 -7.61 7.15
N THR A 163 11.91 -7.94 8.31
CA THR A 163 12.00 -9.31 8.83
C THR A 163 11.93 -9.33 10.35
N GLY A 164 11.73 -10.51 10.95
CA GLY A 164 11.67 -10.68 12.39
C GLY A 164 10.33 -10.26 12.99
N ASP A 165 10.27 -10.07 14.30
CA ASP A 165 9.04 -9.72 15.03
C ASP A 165 9.14 -8.32 15.63
N ALA A 166 8.09 -7.51 15.45
CA ALA A 166 7.94 -6.20 16.08
C ALA A 166 6.48 -5.71 16.02
N VAL A 167 6.15 -4.79 16.92
CA VAL A 167 4.98 -3.92 16.80
C VAL A 167 5.49 -2.57 16.29
N LEU A 168 5.44 -2.36 14.98
CA LEU A 168 6.04 -1.22 14.30
C LEU A 168 4.99 -0.28 13.73
N ALA A 169 5.10 1.01 14.03
CA ALA A 169 4.50 2.06 13.23
C ALA A 169 5.60 2.92 12.59
N ALA A 170 5.58 3.08 11.26
CA ALA A 170 6.64 3.75 10.54
C ALA A 170 6.14 4.61 9.37
N ASN A 171 6.85 5.71 9.11
CA ASN A 171 6.64 6.52 7.93
C ASN A 171 7.87 6.46 7.02
N VAL A 172 7.64 6.39 5.71
CA VAL A 172 8.68 6.44 4.69
C VAL A 172 8.34 7.55 3.71
N GLU A 173 9.34 8.38 3.40
CA GLU A 173 9.21 9.44 2.42
C GLU A 173 10.13 9.20 1.23
N TYR A 174 9.58 9.34 0.02
CA TYR A 174 10.31 9.30 -1.23
C TYR A 174 10.19 10.67 -1.89
N ILE A 175 11.30 11.35 -2.10
CA ILE A 175 11.34 12.70 -2.68
C ILE A 175 12.16 12.65 -3.95
N LEU A 176 11.51 12.88 -5.09
CA LEU A 176 12.14 12.82 -6.39
C LEU A 176 12.29 14.23 -6.96
N GLY A 177 13.53 14.62 -7.26
CA GLY A 177 13.81 15.83 -8.04
C GLY A 177 13.36 15.70 -9.51
N ASP A 178 13.34 16.81 -10.23
CA ASP A 178 12.91 16.85 -11.64
C ASP A 178 13.69 15.84 -12.49
N GLY A 179 12.99 15.05 -13.30
CA GLY A 179 13.56 14.02 -14.16
C GLY A 179 14.23 12.84 -13.45
N ALA A 180 14.10 12.73 -12.12
CA ALA A 180 14.67 11.61 -11.38
C ALA A 180 13.87 10.32 -11.59
N LYS A 181 14.55 9.16 -11.46
CA LYS A 181 13.93 7.84 -11.56
C LYS A 181 14.22 7.02 -10.32
N LEU A 182 13.19 6.63 -9.59
CA LEU A 182 13.31 5.80 -8.40
C LEU A 182 12.45 4.55 -8.53
N THR A 183 13.08 3.39 -8.37
CA THR A 183 12.38 2.13 -8.14
C THR A 183 12.56 1.72 -6.69
N VAL A 184 11.46 1.48 -5.99
CA VAL A 184 11.46 0.96 -4.62
C VAL A 184 10.84 -0.42 -4.59
N VAL A 185 11.49 -1.37 -3.96
CA VAL A 185 10.93 -2.69 -3.65
C VAL A 185 10.87 -2.81 -2.13
N SER A 186 9.66 -2.83 -1.56
CA SER A 186 9.44 -2.96 -0.13
C SER A 186 8.83 -4.32 0.19
N VAL A 187 9.61 -5.17 0.85
CA VAL A 187 9.22 -6.54 1.19
C VAL A 187 8.86 -6.61 2.67
N GLN A 188 7.67 -7.11 2.95
CA GLN A 188 7.14 -7.37 4.29
C GLN A 188 7.20 -8.88 4.52
N ASP A 189 8.34 -9.38 4.96
CA ASP A 189 8.56 -10.80 5.30
C ASP A 189 8.74 -10.94 6.82
N TRP A 190 7.72 -10.45 7.54
CA TRP A 190 7.66 -10.46 8.99
C TRP A 190 7.39 -11.85 9.56
N ASP A 191 7.79 -12.09 10.79
CA ASP A 191 7.36 -13.27 11.55
C ASP A 191 5.85 -13.20 11.85
N GLU A 192 5.23 -14.33 12.18
CA GLU A 192 3.77 -14.48 12.30
C GLU A 192 3.12 -13.53 13.32
N ASP A 193 3.84 -13.16 14.39
CA ASP A 193 3.32 -12.29 15.46
C ASP A 193 3.51 -10.79 15.20
N ALA A 194 4.20 -10.40 14.13
CA ALA A 194 4.51 -8.99 13.89
C ALA A 194 3.28 -8.17 13.50
N VAL A 195 3.26 -6.93 13.98
CA VAL A 195 2.29 -5.91 13.57
C VAL A 195 3.03 -4.74 12.93
N HIS A 196 2.72 -4.44 11.68
CA HIS A 196 3.30 -3.30 10.98
C HIS A 196 2.24 -2.39 10.39
N VAL A 197 2.21 -1.14 10.85
CA VAL A 197 1.40 -0.07 10.25
C VAL A 197 2.33 0.97 9.65
N GLY A 198 2.26 1.17 8.33
CA GLY A 198 3.18 2.03 7.60
C GLY A 198 2.49 3.00 6.66
N GLN A 199 2.96 4.26 6.64
CA GLN A 199 2.60 5.24 5.62
C GLN A 199 3.82 5.51 4.74
N HIS A 200 3.65 5.39 3.42
CA HIS A 200 4.68 5.64 2.42
C HIS A 200 4.27 6.81 1.54
N ASN A 201 4.88 7.96 1.71
CA ASN A 201 4.59 9.14 0.90
C ASN A 201 5.63 9.31 -0.22
N ALA A 202 5.20 9.49 -1.45
CA ALA A 202 6.05 9.84 -2.59
C ALA A 202 5.65 11.21 -3.14
N LEU A 203 6.63 12.09 -3.26
CA LEU A 203 6.51 13.37 -3.94
C LEU A 203 7.32 13.33 -5.24
N VAL A 204 6.62 13.27 -6.36
CA VAL A 204 7.21 13.05 -7.70
C VAL A 204 7.44 14.38 -8.40
N GLY A 205 8.70 14.72 -8.70
CA GLY A 205 9.09 15.94 -9.40
C GLY A 205 8.61 15.98 -10.86
N ARG A 206 8.84 17.11 -11.52
CA ARG A 206 8.51 17.28 -12.94
C ARG A 206 9.22 16.21 -13.79
N ASP A 207 8.48 15.56 -14.69
CA ASP A 207 9.00 14.54 -15.61
C ASP A 207 9.77 13.40 -14.89
N ALA A 208 9.58 13.24 -13.59
CA ALA A 208 10.18 12.18 -12.80
C ALA A 208 9.36 10.90 -12.87
N SER A 209 10.01 9.75 -12.64
CA SER A 209 9.38 8.43 -12.66
C SER A 209 9.58 7.73 -11.31
N PHE A 210 8.47 7.38 -10.68
CA PHE A 210 8.42 6.63 -9.43
C PHE A 210 7.80 5.25 -9.65
N LYS A 211 8.54 4.20 -9.36
CA LYS A 211 8.02 2.83 -9.32
C LYS A 211 8.10 2.28 -7.90
N SER A 212 6.99 1.86 -7.36
CA SER A 212 6.89 1.20 -6.05
C SER A 212 6.36 -0.21 -6.21
N VAL A 213 7.09 -1.18 -5.69
CA VAL A 213 6.66 -2.57 -5.61
C VAL A 213 6.56 -2.96 -4.14
N VAL A 214 5.36 -3.19 -3.65
CA VAL A 214 5.09 -3.63 -2.27
C VAL A 214 4.80 -5.12 -2.29
N VAL A 215 5.54 -5.88 -1.49
CA VAL A 215 5.36 -7.34 -1.37
C VAL A 215 5.09 -7.68 0.09
N THR A 216 4.02 -8.43 0.36
CA THR A 216 3.62 -8.77 1.73
C THR A 216 3.36 -10.28 1.86
N PHE A 217 4.10 -10.93 2.73
CA PHE A 217 3.99 -12.37 3.01
C PHE A 217 3.68 -12.68 4.47
N GLY A 218 4.28 -11.97 5.42
CA GLY A 218 4.21 -12.28 6.84
C GLY A 218 3.45 -11.26 7.67
N GLY A 219 3.49 -11.45 8.97
CA GLY A 219 2.88 -10.61 9.99
C GLY A 219 1.49 -11.06 10.41
N ASP A 220 1.17 -10.88 11.69
CA ASP A 220 -0.20 -10.98 12.22
C ASP A 220 -1.10 -9.94 11.55
N LEU A 221 -0.62 -8.67 11.51
CA LEU A 221 -1.29 -7.58 10.85
C LEU A 221 -0.27 -6.68 10.13
N VAL A 222 -0.44 -6.52 8.81
CA VAL A 222 0.30 -5.53 8.02
C VAL A 222 -0.68 -4.57 7.38
N ARG A 223 -0.59 -3.28 7.71
CA ARG A 223 -1.40 -2.22 7.11
C ARG A 223 -0.51 -1.15 6.53
N LEU A 224 -0.50 -1.03 5.21
CA LEU A 224 0.33 -0.07 4.49
C LEU A 224 -0.52 0.94 3.74
N HIS A 225 -0.06 2.19 3.75
CA HIS A 225 -0.72 3.30 3.07
C HIS A 225 0.25 4.00 2.10
N PRO A 226 0.51 3.41 0.91
CA PRO A 226 1.26 4.07 -0.15
C PRO A 226 0.48 5.27 -0.71
N ARG A 227 1.15 6.42 -0.83
CA ARG A 227 0.56 7.65 -1.34
C ARG A 227 1.52 8.33 -2.31
N VAL A 228 0.97 8.85 -3.39
CA VAL A 228 1.72 9.59 -4.40
C VAL A 228 1.06 10.94 -4.62
N ALA A 229 1.86 11.99 -4.64
CA ALA A 229 1.50 13.31 -5.13
C ALA A 229 2.59 13.84 -6.07
N TYR A 230 2.25 14.78 -6.93
CA TYR A 230 3.16 15.32 -7.93
C TYR A 230 3.56 16.75 -7.59
N ALA A 231 4.87 17.04 -7.60
CA ALA A 231 5.42 18.38 -7.38
C ALA A 231 5.52 19.20 -8.67
N GLY A 232 5.31 18.57 -9.84
CA GLY A 232 5.35 19.22 -11.14
C GLY A 232 4.73 18.37 -12.23
N PRO A 233 4.43 18.96 -13.41
CA PRO A 233 3.77 18.25 -14.50
C PRO A 233 4.65 17.15 -15.12
N GLY A 234 4.00 16.20 -15.80
CA GLY A 234 4.67 15.12 -16.55
C GLY A 234 5.20 13.98 -15.71
N GLY A 235 4.99 13.99 -14.39
CA GLY A 235 5.41 12.91 -13.51
C GLY A 235 4.67 11.59 -13.78
N GLU A 236 5.36 10.46 -13.62
CA GLU A 236 4.81 9.11 -13.79
C GLU A 236 4.96 8.29 -12.50
N ALA A 237 3.90 7.57 -12.09
CA ALA A 237 3.91 6.68 -10.95
C ALA A 237 3.39 5.29 -11.31
N GLU A 238 4.17 4.26 -11.02
CA GLU A 238 3.78 2.86 -11.13
C GLU A 238 3.76 2.24 -9.72
N LEU A 239 2.59 1.77 -9.28
CA LEU A 239 2.38 1.18 -7.95
C LEU A 239 1.98 -0.27 -8.12
N PHE A 240 2.91 -1.16 -7.91
CA PHE A 240 2.67 -2.59 -7.98
C PHE A 240 2.64 -3.20 -6.58
N GLY A 241 1.78 -4.19 -6.38
CA GLY A 241 1.70 -4.90 -5.11
C GLY A 241 1.40 -6.38 -5.28
N LEU A 242 2.09 -7.18 -4.48
CA LEU A 242 1.86 -8.60 -4.35
C LEU A 242 1.64 -8.91 -2.88
N TYR A 243 0.58 -9.64 -2.56
CA TYR A 243 0.36 -10.13 -1.21
C TYR A 243 -0.10 -11.59 -1.21
N PHE A 244 0.45 -12.33 -0.27
CA PHE A 244 0.05 -13.69 0.00
C PHE A 244 -0.40 -13.75 1.46
N THR A 245 -1.70 -13.96 1.68
CA THR A 245 -2.32 -13.90 3.02
C THR A 245 -2.67 -15.30 3.46
N ASP A 246 -2.08 -15.75 4.54
CA ASP A 246 -2.33 -17.07 5.11
C ASP A 246 -3.23 -16.98 6.36
N ARG A 247 -3.50 -18.13 6.95
CA ARG A 247 -4.40 -18.34 8.10
C ARG A 247 -4.26 -17.28 9.19
N ASN A 248 -5.37 -16.65 9.53
CA ASN A 248 -5.50 -15.60 10.54
C ASN A 248 -4.73 -14.29 10.26
N GLN A 249 -3.94 -14.19 9.19
CA GLN A 249 -3.26 -12.94 8.85
C GLN A 249 -4.26 -11.88 8.36
N HIS A 250 -3.96 -10.62 8.68
CA HIS A 250 -4.65 -9.46 8.12
C HIS A 250 -3.66 -8.61 7.34
N GLN A 251 -3.85 -8.51 6.03
CA GLN A 251 -3.01 -7.69 5.16
C GLN A 251 -3.85 -6.63 4.46
N GLU A 252 -3.58 -5.35 4.75
CA GLU A 252 -4.36 -4.22 4.26
C GLU A 252 -3.46 -3.24 3.50
N HIS A 253 -3.81 -2.96 2.24
CA HIS A 253 -3.13 -1.99 1.38
C HIS A 253 -4.12 -0.91 0.99
N ARG A 254 -3.88 0.32 1.45
CA ARG A 254 -4.71 1.50 1.15
C ARG A 254 -3.87 2.47 0.33
N LEU A 255 -4.14 2.57 -0.95
CA LEU A 255 -3.38 3.44 -1.83
C LEU A 255 -4.11 4.76 -2.04
N LEU A 256 -3.33 5.82 -2.25
CA LEU A 256 -3.83 7.06 -2.79
C LEU A 256 -2.89 7.57 -3.87
N VAL A 257 -3.43 7.82 -5.06
CA VAL A 257 -2.76 8.60 -6.10
C VAL A 257 -3.50 9.92 -6.26
N ASP A 258 -2.84 11.00 -5.86
CA ASP A 258 -3.35 12.35 -5.96
C ASP A 258 -2.76 13.04 -7.19
N HIS A 259 -3.53 13.04 -8.29
CA HIS A 259 -3.21 13.82 -9.47
C HIS A 259 -3.58 15.28 -9.22
N ASN A 260 -2.60 16.06 -8.80
CA ASN A 260 -2.73 17.47 -8.40
C ASN A 260 -2.05 18.45 -9.37
N THR A 261 -1.37 17.93 -10.42
CA THR A 261 -0.69 18.72 -11.46
C THR A 261 -0.96 18.14 -12.86
N PRO A 262 -0.83 18.95 -13.94
CA PRO A 262 -1.18 18.49 -15.29
C PRO A 262 -0.26 17.42 -15.85
N HIS A 263 -0.79 16.64 -16.81
CA HIS A 263 -0.07 15.67 -17.64
C HIS A 263 0.67 14.57 -16.89
N CYS A 264 0.22 14.26 -15.67
CA CYS A 264 0.78 13.17 -14.89
C CYS A 264 0.10 11.84 -15.22
N LYS A 265 0.85 10.75 -15.03
CA LYS A 265 0.36 9.39 -15.27
C LYS A 265 0.49 8.53 -14.03
N SER A 266 -0.43 7.58 -13.89
CA SER A 266 -0.29 6.51 -12.91
C SER A 266 -0.83 5.18 -13.41
N ASN A 267 -0.19 4.11 -12.95
CA ASN A 267 -0.63 2.74 -13.16
C ASN A 267 -0.53 1.97 -11.85
N VAL A 268 -1.65 1.46 -11.37
CA VAL A 268 -1.73 0.70 -10.12
C VAL A 268 -2.13 -0.74 -10.46
N ALA A 269 -1.34 -1.72 -10.03
CA ALA A 269 -1.68 -3.12 -10.22
C ALA A 269 -1.30 -3.94 -8.98
N TYR A 270 -2.31 -4.43 -8.27
CA TYR A 270 -2.15 -5.28 -7.09
C TYR A 270 -2.74 -6.66 -7.33
N LYS A 271 -2.01 -7.70 -6.95
CA LYS A 271 -2.46 -9.08 -7.00
C LYS A 271 -2.30 -9.76 -5.64
N GLY A 272 -3.34 -10.43 -5.17
CA GLY A 272 -3.33 -11.18 -3.91
C GLY A 272 -3.71 -12.64 -4.09
N ALA A 273 -3.06 -13.52 -3.35
CA ALA A 273 -3.51 -14.89 -3.14
C ALA A 273 -3.79 -15.10 -1.66
N LEU A 274 -4.87 -15.84 -1.35
CA LEU A 274 -5.30 -16.05 0.02
C LEU A 274 -5.61 -17.52 0.27
N GLN A 275 -5.18 -18.01 1.44
CA GLN A 275 -5.46 -19.36 1.90
C GLN A 275 -5.66 -19.43 3.41
N GLY A 276 -6.34 -20.48 3.87
CA GLY A 276 -6.55 -20.75 5.28
C GLY A 276 -7.68 -19.97 5.93
N ASP A 277 -8.19 -20.53 7.03
CA ASP A 277 -9.28 -19.92 7.78
C ASP A 277 -8.82 -18.61 8.43
N GLY A 278 -9.68 -17.59 8.36
CA GLY A 278 -9.41 -16.28 8.96
C GLY A 278 -8.41 -15.43 8.20
N ALA A 279 -7.85 -15.89 7.07
CA ALA A 279 -7.06 -15.05 6.17
C ALA A 279 -7.90 -13.88 5.66
N HIS A 280 -7.44 -12.65 5.85
CA HIS A 280 -8.19 -11.46 5.44
C HIS A 280 -7.28 -10.48 4.72
N ALA A 281 -7.52 -10.27 3.45
CA ALA A 281 -6.86 -9.22 2.67
C ALA A 281 -7.82 -8.07 2.38
N VAL A 282 -7.32 -6.85 2.49
CA VAL A 282 -8.02 -5.62 2.14
C VAL A 282 -7.18 -4.84 1.15
N TRP A 283 -7.78 -4.47 0.03
CA TRP A 283 -7.17 -3.54 -0.91
C TRP A 283 -8.13 -2.38 -1.18
N ILE A 284 -7.64 -1.16 -0.97
CA ILE A 284 -8.37 0.06 -1.27
C ILE A 284 -7.49 0.90 -2.17
N GLY A 285 -7.97 1.19 -3.37
CA GLY A 285 -7.33 2.07 -4.32
C GLY A 285 -8.14 3.36 -4.40
N ASP A 286 -7.53 4.46 -4.00
CA ASP A 286 -8.09 5.79 -4.14
C ASP A 286 -7.30 6.54 -5.21
N VAL A 287 -7.95 6.96 -6.30
CA VAL A 287 -7.40 7.86 -7.30
C VAL A 287 -8.22 9.14 -7.31
N LEU A 288 -7.57 10.26 -7.03
CA LEU A 288 -8.16 11.59 -7.13
C LEU A 288 -7.51 12.35 -8.29
N ILE A 289 -8.32 12.81 -9.24
CA ILE A 289 -7.90 13.71 -10.32
C ILE A 289 -8.48 15.09 -10.01
N GLN A 290 -7.62 15.96 -9.46
CA GLN A 290 -8.03 17.31 -9.07
C GLN A 290 -8.34 18.20 -10.28
N ALA A 291 -9.08 19.27 -10.08
CA ALA A 291 -9.49 20.19 -11.13
C ALA A 291 -8.31 20.79 -11.95
N ALA A 292 -7.13 20.89 -11.35
CA ALA A 292 -5.91 21.39 -12.01
C ALA A 292 -5.15 20.31 -12.80
N ALA A 293 -5.51 19.03 -12.68
CA ALA A 293 -4.76 17.91 -13.24
C ALA A 293 -5.21 17.54 -14.67
N GLU A 294 -5.22 18.52 -15.57
CA GLU A 294 -5.54 18.30 -16.98
C GLU A 294 -4.55 17.33 -17.63
N GLY A 295 -5.02 16.53 -18.59
CA GLY A 295 -4.18 15.58 -19.34
C GLY A 295 -3.72 14.39 -18.53
N THR A 296 -4.36 14.08 -17.41
CA THR A 296 -4.09 12.87 -16.60
C THR A 296 -4.43 11.60 -17.38
N ASP A 297 -3.57 10.58 -17.22
CA ASP A 297 -3.77 9.22 -17.72
C ASP A 297 -3.53 8.24 -16.56
N THR A 298 -4.59 7.54 -16.14
CA THR A 298 -4.51 6.69 -14.94
C THR A 298 -5.32 5.40 -15.08
N TYR A 299 -4.78 4.32 -14.55
CA TYR A 299 -5.49 3.06 -14.44
C TYR A 299 -5.13 2.35 -13.14
N GLU A 300 -6.13 1.76 -12.48
CA GLU A 300 -5.90 0.92 -11.31
C GLU A 300 -6.57 -0.45 -11.45
N MET A 301 -5.90 -1.47 -10.95
CA MET A 301 -6.39 -2.85 -10.99
C MET A 301 -6.02 -3.60 -9.70
N ASN A 302 -7.01 -4.30 -9.14
CA ASN A 302 -6.77 -5.31 -8.12
C ASN A 302 -7.35 -6.66 -8.55
N ARG A 303 -6.54 -7.71 -8.44
CA ARG A 303 -6.96 -9.09 -8.69
C ARG A 303 -6.62 -9.98 -7.51
N ASN A 304 -7.58 -10.79 -7.10
CA ASN A 304 -7.40 -11.71 -5.98
C ASN A 304 -7.74 -13.14 -6.40
N LEU A 305 -6.98 -14.08 -5.87
CA LEU A 305 -7.17 -15.51 -6.04
C LEU A 305 -7.35 -16.18 -4.67
N VAL A 306 -8.58 -16.62 -4.38
CA VAL A 306 -8.90 -17.34 -3.15
C VAL A 306 -8.64 -18.83 -3.36
N LEU A 307 -7.65 -19.36 -2.64
CA LEU A 307 -7.17 -20.73 -2.83
C LEU A 307 -7.95 -21.75 -1.99
N THR A 308 -8.48 -21.35 -0.84
CA THR A 308 -9.23 -22.23 0.08
C THR A 308 -10.48 -21.53 0.62
N ASP A 309 -11.40 -22.29 1.18
CA ASP A 309 -12.52 -21.73 1.94
C ASP A 309 -12.01 -21.06 3.24
N GLY A 310 -12.82 -20.17 3.82
CA GLY A 310 -12.52 -19.46 5.07
C GLY A 310 -11.69 -18.18 4.90
N ALA A 311 -11.08 -17.93 3.75
CA ALA A 311 -10.40 -16.69 3.43
C ALA A 311 -11.37 -15.61 2.93
N ARG A 312 -11.08 -14.35 3.27
CA ARG A 312 -11.90 -13.17 2.92
C ARG A 312 -11.06 -12.11 2.19
N VAL A 313 -11.66 -11.51 1.17
CA VAL A 313 -11.10 -10.35 0.46
C VAL A 313 -12.11 -9.22 0.45
N ASP A 314 -11.65 -8.03 0.78
CA ASP A 314 -12.36 -6.77 0.54
C ASP A 314 -11.54 -5.95 -0.45
N SER A 315 -12.11 -5.61 -1.61
CA SER A 315 -11.44 -4.84 -2.66
C SER A 315 -12.33 -3.66 -3.07
N VAL A 316 -11.83 -2.45 -2.87
CA VAL A 316 -12.57 -1.20 -3.02
C VAL A 316 -11.80 -0.22 -3.90
N PRO A 317 -11.98 -0.25 -5.22
CA PRO A 317 -11.45 0.78 -6.10
C PRO A 317 -12.34 2.03 -6.07
N ASN A 318 -11.72 3.20 -5.89
CA ASN A 318 -12.40 4.50 -5.91
C ASN A 318 -11.71 5.42 -6.91
N LEU A 319 -12.49 6.03 -7.78
CA LEU A 319 -12.00 6.99 -8.78
C LEU A 319 -12.86 8.25 -8.70
N GLU A 320 -12.22 9.36 -8.34
CA GLU A 320 -12.84 10.68 -8.26
C GLU A 320 -12.20 11.63 -9.26
N ILE A 321 -13.00 12.26 -10.11
CA ILE A 321 -12.54 13.06 -11.23
C ILE A 321 -13.20 14.45 -11.15
N GLU A 322 -12.38 15.47 -10.91
CA GLU A 322 -12.85 16.86 -10.81
C GLU A 322 -12.68 17.67 -12.11
N THR A 323 -11.99 17.11 -13.13
CA THR A 323 -11.81 17.77 -14.45
C THR A 323 -12.24 16.86 -15.59
N GLY A 324 -12.83 17.42 -16.65
CA GLY A 324 -13.16 16.68 -17.87
C GLY A 324 -12.02 16.55 -18.88
N GLU A 325 -10.91 17.24 -18.68
CA GLU A 325 -9.78 17.32 -19.62
C GLU A 325 -8.71 16.25 -19.27
N ILE A 326 -9.05 14.97 -19.44
CA ILE A 326 -8.16 13.84 -19.17
C ILE A 326 -7.88 13.02 -20.43
N VAL A 327 -6.75 12.32 -20.46
CA VAL A 327 -6.43 11.33 -21.51
C VAL A 327 -7.25 10.07 -21.29
N GLY A 328 -7.26 9.57 -20.05
CA GLY A 328 -8.04 8.41 -19.66
C GLY A 328 -8.00 8.16 -18.17
N ALA A 329 -9.05 7.53 -17.65
CA ALA A 329 -9.11 7.05 -16.29
C ALA A 329 -9.94 5.77 -16.22
N GLY A 330 -9.54 4.83 -15.40
CA GLY A 330 -10.29 3.60 -15.22
C GLY A 330 -9.83 2.79 -14.02
N HIS A 331 -10.72 1.92 -13.57
CA HIS A 331 -10.39 0.96 -12.52
C HIS A 331 -10.99 -0.42 -12.82
N ALA A 332 -10.38 -1.46 -12.26
CA ALA A 332 -10.91 -2.82 -12.30
C ALA A 332 -10.61 -3.56 -10.98
N SER A 333 -11.56 -4.34 -10.54
CA SER A 333 -11.37 -5.26 -9.43
C SER A 333 -11.99 -6.62 -9.77
N ALA A 334 -11.26 -7.70 -9.48
CA ALA A 334 -11.75 -9.04 -9.67
C ALA A 334 -11.24 -9.96 -8.56
N THR A 335 -12.15 -10.74 -7.97
CA THR A 335 -11.80 -11.81 -7.04
C THR A 335 -12.32 -13.13 -7.62
N GLY A 336 -11.39 -14.04 -7.90
CA GLY A 336 -11.69 -15.39 -8.37
C GLY A 336 -11.36 -16.42 -7.28
N ARG A 337 -12.05 -17.55 -7.32
CA ARG A 337 -11.63 -18.75 -6.59
C ARG A 337 -10.72 -19.57 -7.48
N PHE A 338 -9.89 -20.39 -6.84
CA PHE A 338 -9.10 -21.37 -7.55
C PHE A 338 -10.02 -22.25 -8.41
N ASP A 339 -9.73 -22.32 -9.70
CA ASP A 339 -10.60 -22.98 -10.67
C ASP A 339 -10.32 -24.48 -10.73
N ASP A 340 -11.27 -25.27 -10.24
CA ASP A 340 -11.20 -26.73 -10.27
C ASP A 340 -11.13 -27.29 -11.72
N GLU A 341 -11.65 -26.57 -12.72
CA GLU A 341 -11.53 -26.98 -14.14
C GLU A 341 -10.09 -26.82 -14.63
N GLN A 342 -9.40 -25.73 -14.25
CA GLN A 342 -7.98 -25.56 -14.56
C GLN A 342 -7.13 -26.62 -13.88
N LEU A 343 -7.42 -26.91 -12.60
CA LEU A 343 -6.77 -27.99 -11.87
C LEU A 343 -6.99 -29.34 -12.54
N PHE A 344 -8.24 -29.66 -12.88
CA PHE A 344 -8.59 -30.90 -13.58
C PHE A 344 -7.87 -31.01 -14.92
N TYR A 345 -7.80 -29.92 -15.70
CA TYR A 345 -7.08 -29.91 -16.98
C TYR A 345 -5.60 -30.26 -16.80
N LEU A 346 -4.91 -29.63 -15.82
CA LEU A 346 -3.50 -29.91 -15.54
C LEU A 346 -3.29 -31.36 -15.04
N GLN A 347 -4.17 -31.85 -14.17
CA GLN A 347 -4.14 -33.23 -13.69
C GLN A 347 -4.38 -34.25 -14.84
N SER A 348 -5.26 -33.94 -15.78
CA SER A 348 -5.50 -34.80 -16.96
C SER A 348 -4.28 -34.91 -17.88
N ARG A 349 -3.32 -33.98 -17.74
CA ARG A 349 -2.02 -34.01 -18.42
C ARG A 349 -0.91 -34.67 -17.57
N GLY A 350 -1.27 -35.25 -16.42
CA GLY A 350 -0.36 -36.00 -15.56
C GLY A 350 0.39 -35.16 -14.54
N ILE A 351 0.00 -33.90 -14.34
CA ILE A 351 0.58 -33.01 -13.32
C ILE A 351 -0.13 -33.31 -11.98
N PRO A 352 0.59 -33.64 -10.90
CA PRO A 352 0.01 -33.81 -9.56
C PRO A 352 -0.75 -32.55 -9.10
N ALA A 353 -1.80 -32.73 -8.27
CA ALA A 353 -2.67 -31.63 -7.85
C ALA A 353 -1.92 -30.47 -7.18
N GLU A 354 -0.97 -30.79 -6.30
CA GLU A 354 -0.17 -29.79 -5.60
C GLU A 354 0.74 -28.98 -6.55
N GLU A 355 1.38 -29.68 -7.49
CA GLU A 355 2.21 -29.01 -8.50
C GLU A 355 1.38 -28.16 -9.45
N ALA A 356 0.18 -28.64 -9.84
CA ALA A 356 -0.75 -27.88 -10.65
C ALA A 356 -1.20 -26.59 -9.95
N ARG A 357 -1.48 -26.67 -8.64
CA ARG A 357 -1.81 -25.50 -7.82
C ARG A 357 -0.66 -24.49 -7.79
N ARG A 358 0.58 -24.95 -7.53
CA ARG A 358 1.78 -24.11 -7.55
C ARG A 358 1.98 -23.41 -8.89
N LEU A 359 1.83 -24.13 -9.99
CA LEU A 359 1.95 -23.55 -11.33
C LEU A 359 0.94 -22.44 -11.61
N VAL A 360 -0.33 -22.61 -11.19
CA VAL A 360 -1.38 -21.59 -11.36
C VAL A 360 -1.06 -20.33 -10.55
N VAL A 361 -0.70 -20.48 -9.27
CA VAL A 361 -0.38 -19.34 -8.40
C VAL A 361 0.89 -18.62 -8.87
N ARG A 362 1.92 -19.37 -9.24
CA ARG A 362 3.15 -18.80 -9.82
C ARG A 362 2.84 -18.04 -11.11
N GLY A 363 2.03 -18.60 -11.99
CA GLY A 363 1.58 -17.91 -13.22
C GLY A 363 0.78 -16.65 -12.92
N PHE A 364 -0.05 -16.66 -11.88
CA PHE A 364 -0.85 -15.51 -11.46
C PHE A 364 0.02 -14.32 -11.04
N PHE A 365 1.14 -14.57 -10.34
CA PHE A 365 2.05 -13.53 -9.89
C PHE A 365 3.17 -13.18 -10.89
N ALA A 366 3.50 -14.07 -11.83
CA ALA A 366 4.69 -13.95 -12.68
C ALA A 366 4.81 -12.61 -13.42
N GLU A 367 3.70 -12.11 -13.97
CA GLU A 367 3.68 -10.83 -14.67
C GLU A 367 4.11 -9.66 -13.76
N LEU A 368 3.64 -9.67 -12.50
CA LEU A 368 3.93 -8.61 -11.54
C LEU A 368 5.35 -8.73 -11.00
N VAL A 369 5.81 -9.94 -10.71
CA VAL A 369 7.20 -10.18 -10.26
C VAL A 369 8.20 -9.69 -11.30
N GLN A 370 7.95 -9.91 -12.60
CA GLN A 370 8.80 -9.42 -13.69
C GLN A 370 8.89 -7.90 -13.78
N GLN A 371 7.92 -7.16 -13.21
CA GLN A 371 7.98 -5.69 -13.17
C GLN A 371 9.04 -5.16 -12.19
N ILE A 372 9.56 -6.00 -11.30
CA ILE A 372 10.59 -5.62 -10.31
C ILE A 372 11.90 -5.24 -11.01
N GLY A 373 12.31 -6.02 -12.02
CA GLY A 373 13.52 -5.77 -12.78
C GLY A 373 14.82 -6.03 -12.01
N LEU A 374 14.76 -6.80 -10.91
CA LEU A 374 15.89 -7.23 -10.09
C LEU A 374 15.90 -8.76 -9.98
N PRO A 375 16.70 -9.49 -10.77
CA PRO A 375 16.64 -10.95 -10.83
C PRO A 375 16.86 -11.67 -9.50
N ASP A 376 17.70 -11.15 -8.61
CA ASP A 376 17.93 -11.71 -7.28
C ASP A 376 16.71 -11.57 -6.37
N VAL A 377 16.02 -10.44 -6.44
CA VAL A 377 14.77 -10.20 -5.69
C VAL A 377 13.65 -11.04 -6.27
N GLU A 378 13.50 -11.07 -7.60
CA GLU A 378 12.48 -11.87 -8.30
C GLU A 378 12.59 -13.36 -7.94
N ALA A 379 13.81 -13.92 -7.97
CA ALA A 379 14.04 -15.32 -7.60
C ALA A 379 13.65 -15.59 -6.14
N ARG A 380 14.08 -14.73 -5.20
CA ARG A 380 13.73 -14.85 -3.78
C ARG A 380 12.23 -14.80 -3.54
N LEU A 381 11.51 -13.92 -4.25
CA LEU A 381 10.06 -13.80 -4.10
C LEU A 381 9.32 -15.01 -4.65
N LEU A 382 9.76 -15.57 -5.78
CA LEU A 382 9.20 -16.80 -6.33
C LEU A 382 9.41 -17.99 -5.39
N ASP A 383 10.62 -18.13 -4.82
CA ASP A 383 10.92 -19.16 -3.83
C ASP A 383 10.04 -19.00 -2.57
N LYS A 384 9.80 -17.75 -2.13
CA LYS A 384 8.92 -17.50 -0.98
C LYS A 384 7.47 -17.86 -1.28
N ILE A 385 6.94 -17.51 -2.45
CA ILE A 385 5.58 -17.93 -2.88
C ILE A 385 5.46 -19.46 -2.85
N GLU A 386 6.48 -20.17 -3.30
CA GLU A 386 6.49 -21.65 -3.26
C GLU A 386 6.47 -22.17 -1.83
N ALA A 387 7.27 -21.57 -0.93
CA ALA A 387 7.31 -21.96 0.50
C ALA A 387 5.96 -21.73 1.19
N GLU A 388 5.28 -20.60 0.93
CA GLU A 388 3.95 -20.32 1.47
C GLU A 388 2.89 -21.34 0.99
N LEU A 389 2.99 -21.80 -0.25
CA LEU A 389 2.10 -22.82 -0.78
C LEU A 389 2.37 -24.22 -0.17
N GLU A 390 3.62 -24.51 0.23
CA GLU A 390 3.98 -25.76 0.88
C GLU A 390 3.56 -25.82 2.36
N ALA A 391 3.58 -24.68 3.06
CA ALA A 391 3.21 -24.60 4.48
C ALA A 391 1.72 -24.86 4.73
N SER A 392 0.89 -24.89 3.72
CA SER A 392 -0.57 -24.97 3.78
C SER A 392 -1.14 -26.37 3.59
N VAL A 393 -0.29 -27.40 3.46
CA VAL A 393 -0.68 -28.80 3.23
C VAL A 393 -0.78 -29.58 4.53
#